data_f0d9d4e08396e803982a69959619ba18
#
_entry.id   f0d9d4e08396e803982a69959619ba18
#
_cell.length_a   1.000
_cell.length_b   1.000
_cell.length_c   1.000
_cell.angle_alpha   90.00
_cell.angle_beta   90.00
_cell.angle_gamma   90.00
#
_symmetry.space_group_name_H-M   'P 1'
#
loop_
_entity.id
_entity.type
_entity.pdbx_description
1 polymer ?
#
loop_
_entity_poly.entity_id
_entity_poly.type
_entity_poly.pdbx_seq_one_letter_code
_entity_poly.pdbx_strand_id
1 'polypeptide(L)'
;LPERVVRAIVLARLTNFIEGNAATSPRIAEAVAAMLDGGPMPIVPSQGQGGAGEILALYPLFAALSTRFDLEVKERGSLINGSPCAAALAADAALAARRRIEMAHKVFALSIEAFRAPLEHYDAALDGLWGDEQEAAALQGLREHLVGAGDGRRNYQAPVSYRIVPRVLGQAHRALSGAERAATVSLASISDNPVYIPPDEAHPLGRCISTGGYHNAMATPALDDLAAIWADICLLCDRHASKLLNGKVSLLPDLLMADRHWADSDGHGNVGYVPMAITGYLEQAKLAAQRTFIPGTESAGAGQDDVATTAFLAWTKEATAGRCLDAAMAMLAMIASQALYVTGREAPPALRPFVADIRAIVPPVRDDRVLGPELARLSEWFTGKVFEA
;
A
#
# COMPACT_ATOMS: atom_id res chain seq x y z
N LEU A 1 -11.34 11.39 -3.97
CA LEU A 1 -10.54 10.24 -4.40
C LEU A 1 -9.61 10.65 -5.54
N PRO A 2 -8.45 10.02 -5.69
CA PRO A 2 -7.61 10.14 -6.88
C PRO A 2 -8.34 9.66 -8.13
N GLU A 3 -8.05 10.25 -9.29
CA GLU A 3 -8.73 9.94 -10.55
C GLU A 3 -8.62 8.45 -10.93
N ARG A 4 -7.45 7.82 -10.74
CA ARG A 4 -7.26 6.39 -10.98
C ARG A 4 -8.23 5.50 -10.19
N VAL A 5 -8.53 5.89 -8.94
CA VAL A 5 -9.48 5.17 -8.08
C VAL A 5 -10.91 5.38 -8.57
N VAL A 6 -11.25 6.60 -9.00
CA VAL A 6 -12.57 6.89 -9.57
C VAL A 6 -12.80 6.09 -10.86
N ARG A 7 -11.78 5.99 -11.73
CA ARG A 7 -11.82 5.12 -12.93
C ARG A 7 -12.01 3.64 -12.55
N ALA A 8 -11.31 3.17 -11.52
CA ALA A 8 -11.49 1.80 -11.02
C ALA A 8 -12.91 1.54 -10.49
N ILE A 9 -13.54 2.53 -9.85
CA ILE A 9 -14.95 2.45 -9.43
C ILE A 9 -15.89 2.33 -10.63
N VAL A 10 -15.68 3.15 -11.67
CA VAL A 10 -16.45 3.07 -12.92
C VAL A 10 -16.31 1.69 -13.56
N LEU A 11 -15.08 1.16 -13.64
CA LEU A 11 -14.81 -0.17 -14.17
C LEU A 11 -15.52 -1.26 -13.34
N ALA A 12 -15.40 -1.21 -12.01
CA ALA A 12 -16.06 -2.17 -11.11
C ALA A 12 -17.59 -2.10 -11.23
N ARG A 13 -18.16 -0.92 -11.47
CA ARG A 13 -19.60 -0.81 -11.73
C ARG A 13 -19.99 -1.39 -13.08
N LEU A 14 -19.19 -1.15 -14.08
CA LEU A 14 -19.42 -1.68 -15.44
C LEU A 14 -19.40 -3.21 -15.45
N THR A 15 -18.51 -3.88 -14.70
CA THR A 15 -18.51 -5.35 -14.60
C THR A 15 -19.84 -5.88 -14.07
N ASN A 16 -20.42 -5.26 -13.04
CA ASN A 16 -21.74 -5.64 -12.53
C ASN A 16 -22.87 -5.44 -13.56
N PHE A 17 -22.77 -4.42 -14.42
CA PHE A 17 -23.76 -4.19 -15.48
C PHE A 17 -23.67 -5.24 -16.59
N ILE A 18 -22.46 -5.65 -16.96
CA ILE A 18 -22.22 -6.69 -17.98
C ILE A 18 -22.80 -8.04 -17.55
N GLU A 19 -22.75 -8.38 -16.26
CA GLU A 19 -23.36 -9.61 -15.73
C GLU A 19 -24.90 -9.62 -15.81
N GLY A 20 -25.55 -8.46 -15.99
CA GLY A 20 -26.98 -8.32 -16.21
C GLY A 20 -27.84 -8.32 -14.95
N ASN A 21 -27.36 -8.73 -13.81
CA ASN A 21 -28.13 -8.82 -12.55
C ASN A 21 -28.50 -7.45 -11.95
N ALA A 22 -27.86 -6.38 -12.41
CA ALA A 22 -28.25 -5.01 -12.10
C ALA A 22 -29.58 -4.60 -12.79
N ALA A 23 -29.98 -5.31 -13.82
CA ALA A 23 -31.15 -5.02 -14.66
C ALA A 23 -31.14 -3.57 -15.18
N THR A 24 -29.99 -3.10 -15.62
CA THR A 24 -29.83 -1.84 -16.32
C THR A 24 -29.86 -2.04 -17.82
N SER A 25 -30.26 -1.03 -18.59
CA SER A 25 -30.27 -1.18 -20.05
C SER A 25 -28.86 -1.08 -20.66
N PRO A 26 -28.62 -1.68 -21.83
CA PRO A 26 -27.35 -1.57 -22.54
C PRO A 26 -26.91 -0.12 -22.77
N ARG A 27 -27.84 0.80 -23.08
CA ARG A 27 -27.54 2.22 -23.29
C ARG A 27 -26.86 2.88 -22.07
N ILE A 28 -27.23 2.45 -20.86
CA ILE A 28 -26.65 3.00 -19.62
C ILE A 28 -25.28 2.35 -19.35
N ALA A 29 -25.15 1.03 -19.60
CA ALA A 29 -23.86 0.34 -19.52
C ALA A 29 -22.85 0.96 -20.51
N GLU A 30 -23.25 1.23 -21.75
CA GLU A 30 -22.43 1.92 -22.76
C GLU A 30 -22.04 3.34 -22.32
N ALA A 31 -22.97 4.09 -21.72
CA ALA A 31 -22.68 5.44 -21.22
C ALA A 31 -21.68 5.40 -20.03
N VAL A 32 -21.75 4.39 -19.17
CA VAL A 32 -20.77 4.17 -18.10
C VAL A 32 -19.42 3.76 -18.69
N ALA A 33 -19.40 2.87 -19.69
CA ALA A 33 -18.17 2.49 -20.39
C ALA A 33 -17.49 3.71 -21.06
N ALA A 34 -18.25 4.58 -21.69
CA ALA A 34 -17.72 5.80 -22.32
C ALA A 34 -17.06 6.78 -21.33
N MET A 35 -17.36 6.69 -20.03
CA MET A 35 -16.63 7.47 -19.01
C MET A 35 -15.15 7.06 -18.91
N LEU A 36 -14.78 5.87 -19.39
CA LEU A 36 -13.39 5.36 -19.37
C LEU A 36 -12.57 5.80 -20.59
N ASP A 37 -13.17 6.44 -21.59
CA ASP A 37 -12.52 6.82 -22.86
C ASP A 37 -11.56 8.04 -22.78
N GLY A 38 -11.08 8.39 -21.58
CA GLY A 38 -10.01 9.38 -21.40
C GLY A 38 -10.46 10.78 -21.01
N GLY A 39 -11.76 11.04 -20.79
CA GLY A 39 -12.26 12.31 -20.25
C GLY A 39 -11.95 12.46 -18.74
N PRO A 40 -12.07 13.70 -18.20
CA PRO A 40 -11.91 13.93 -16.76
C PRO A 40 -13.00 13.22 -15.98
N MET A 41 -12.61 12.65 -14.81
CA MET A 41 -13.56 11.99 -13.92
C MET A 41 -14.27 12.99 -13.00
N PRO A 42 -15.55 12.74 -12.65
CA PRO A 42 -16.22 13.50 -11.61
C PRO A 42 -15.47 13.43 -10.26
N ILE A 43 -15.57 14.48 -9.47
CA ILE A 43 -14.98 14.52 -8.13
C ILE A 43 -15.82 13.64 -7.19
N VAL A 44 -15.20 12.61 -6.63
CA VAL A 44 -15.79 11.73 -5.61
C VAL A 44 -15.12 12.01 -4.27
N PRO A 45 -15.85 12.47 -3.24
CA PRO A 45 -15.29 12.68 -1.91
C PRO A 45 -14.78 11.38 -1.29
N SER A 46 -13.61 11.45 -0.62
CA SER A 46 -13.08 10.32 0.15
C SER A 46 -13.51 10.31 1.62
N GLN A 47 -14.07 11.42 2.10
CA GLN A 47 -14.53 11.62 3.48
C GLN A 47 -16.04 11.80 3.52
N GLY A 48 -16.62 11.62 4.72
CA GLY A 48 -18.05 11.76 4.92
C GLY A 48 -18.87 10.61 4.32
N GLN A 49 -18.28 9.45 4.11
CA GLN A 49 -18.90 8.27 3.48
C GLN A 49 -19.56 7.35 4.52
N GLY A 50 -20.42 7.92 5.37
CA GLY A 50 -21.09 7.21 6.47
C GLY A 50 -22.48 6.64 6.12
N GLY A 51 -22.80 6.44 4.85
CA GLY A 51 -24.09 5.88 4.41
C GLY A 51 -24.14 4.35 4.47
N ALA A 52 -25.34 3.80 4.50
CA ALA A 52 -25.57 2.39 4.20
C ALA A 52 -25.28 2.16 2.72
N GLY A 53 -24.33 1.29 2.41
CA GLY A 53 -23.82 1.15 1.05
C GLY A 53 -22.95 2.36 0.62
N GLU A 54 -22.80 2.54 -0.69
CA GLU A 54 -21.85 3.49 -1.29
C GLU A 54 -22.55 4.68 -1.99
N ILE A 55 -23.78 4.97 -1.64
CA ILE A 55 -24.65 5.95 -2.29
C ILE A 55 -24.00 7.33 -2.35
N LEU A 56 -23.35 7.76 -1.27
CA LEU A 56 -22.72 9.08 -1.16
C LEU A 56 -21.55 9.28 -2.14
N ALA A 57 -20.88 8.20 -2.55
CA ALA A 57 -19.83 8.23 -3.54
C ALA A 57 -20.35 8.04 -4.97
N LEU A 58 -21.32 7.14 -5.16
CA LEU A 58 -21.85 6.77 -6.48
C LEU A 58 -22.76 7.85 -7.04
N TYR A 59 -23.55 8.54 -6.20
CA TYR A 59 -24.44 9.60 -6.65
C TYR A 59 -23.69 10.73 -7.39
N PRO A 60 -22.68 11.40 -6.83
CA PRO A 60 -21.95 12.44 -7.56
C PRO A 60 -21.19 11.88 -8.78
N LEU A 61 -20.75 10.61 -8.74
CA LEU A 61 -20.05 9.97 -9.85
C LEU A 61 -20.93 9.82 -11.09
N PHE A 62 -22.19 9.43 -10.91
CA PHE A 62 -23.11 9.15 -12.03
C PHE A 62 -24.21 10.19 -12.21
N ALA A 63 -24.20 11.29 -11.45
CA ALA A 63 -25.25 12.34 -11.52
C ALA A 63 -25.44 12.91 -12.94
N ALA A 64 -24.36 13.07 -13.71
CA ALA A 64 -24.43 13.58 -15.08
C ALA A 64 -25.22 12.66 -16.03
N LEU A 65 -25.32 11.36 -15.75
CA LEU A 65 -26.12 10.44 -16.55
C LEU A 65 -27.62 10.68 -16.36
N SER A 66 -28.05 11.11 -15.17
CA SER A 66 -29.46 11.42 -14.89
C SER A 66 -29.96 12.68 -15.60
N THR A 67 -29.05 13.58 -16.00
CA THR A 67 -29.41 14.75 -16.81
C THR A 67 -29.36 14.48 -18.32
N ARG A 68 -28.56 13.48 -18.73
CA ARG A 68 -28.39 13.10 -20.12
C ARG A 68 -29.41 12.10 -20.62
N PHE A 69 -29.89 11.22 -19.75
CA PHE A 69 -30.81 10.13 -20.06
C PHE A 69 -32.08 10.23 -19.21
N ASP A 70 -33.24 9.94 -19.82
CA ASP A 70 -34.44 9.64 -19.05
C ASP A 70 -34.32 8.23 -18.48
N LEU A 71 -33.98 8.15 -17.20
CA LEU A 71 -33.64 6.92 -16.49
C LEU A 71 -34.91 6.28 -15.93
N GLU A 72 -35.07 5.01 -16.17
CA GLU A 72 -36.06 4.18 -15.48
C GLU A 72 -35.73 4.05 -13.98
N VAL A 73 -36.75 3.71 -13.17
CA VAL A 73 -36.56 3.61 -11.70
C VAL A 73 -35.43 2.64 -11.34
N LYS A 74 -35.37 1.48 -12.01
CA LYS A 74 -34.34 0.48 -11.74
C LYS A 74 -32.95 0.94 -12.22
N GLU A 75 -32.86 1.68 -13.32
CA GLU A 75 -31.60 2.25 -13.81
C GLU A 75 -31.03 3.27 -12.83
N ARG A 76 -31.87 4.15 -12.27
CA ARG A 76 -31.45 5.11 -11.21
C ARG A 76 -30.91 4.37 -10.00
N GLY A 77 -31.63 3.32 -9.55
CA GLY A 77 -31.20 2.52 -8.42
C GLY A 77 -29.87 1.80 -8.70
N SER A 78 -29.71 1.21 -9.89
CA SER A 78 -28.49 0.49 -10.23
C SER A 78 -27.25 1.38 -10.36
N LEU A 79 -27.37 2.67 -10.66
CA LEU A 79 -26.23 3.59 -10.71
C LEU A 79 -25.66 3.91 -9.31
N ILE A 80 -26.48 3.84 -8.26
CA ILE A 80 -26.08 4.27 -6.90
C ILE A 80 -26.04 3.12 -5.88
N ASN A 81 -26.36 1.90 -6.27
CA ASN A 81 -26.33 0.71 -5.42
C ASN A 81 -25.09 -0.17 -5.70
N GLY A 82 -24.91 -1.18 -4.86
CA GLY A 82 -23.77 -2.09 -4.95
C GLY A 82 -22.56 -1.64 -4.14
N SER A 83 -21.44 -2.36 -4.30
CA SER A 83 -20.18 -2.08 -3.61
C SER A 83 -18.97 -1.93 -4.56
N PRO A 84 -19.10 -1.23 -5.71
CA PRO A 84 -18.00 -1.05 -6.64
C PRO A 84 -16.86 -0.19 -6.06
N CYS A 85 -17.16 0.71 -5.12
CA CYS A 85 -16.13 1.52 -4.46
C CYS A 85 -15.24 0.64 -3.59
N ALA A 86 -15.81 -0.21 -2.72
CA ALA A 86 -15.02 -1.11 -1.89
C ALA A 86 -14.15 -2.06 -2.72
N ALA A 87 -14.67 -2.57 -3.84
CA ALA A 87 -13.93 -3.39 -4.79
C ALA A 87 -12.72 -2.63 -5.37
N ALA A 88 -12.95 -1.40 -5.85
CA ALA A 88 -11.91 -0.54 -6.41
C ALA A 88 -10.86 -0.12 -5.37
N LEU A 89 -11.28 0.21 -4.15
CA LEU A 89 -10.39 0.61 -3.05
C LEU A 89 -9.49 -0.57 -2.61
N ALA A 90 -10.04 -1.78 -2.53
CA ALA A 90 -9.26 -2.98 -2.24
C ALA A 90 -8.25 -3.28 -3.35
N ALA A 91 -8.63 -3.13 -4.62
CA ALA A 91 -7.75 -3.33 -5.77
C ALA A 91 -6.61 -2.28 -5.80
N ASP A 92 -6.91 -0.99 -5.57
CA ASP A 92 -5.91 0.07 -5.50
C ASP A 92 -4.88 -0.20 -4.40
N ALA A 93 -5.34 -0.59 -3.21
CA ALA A 93 -4.46 -0.94 -2.08
C ALA A 93 -3.60 -2.18 -2.38
N ALA A 94 -4.16 -3.23 -2.99
CA ALA A 94 -3.42 -4.43 -3.35
C ALA A 94 -2.31 -4.14 -4.38
N LEU A 95 -2.58 -3.31 -5.39
CA LEU A 95 -1.58 -2.90 -6.38
C LEU A 95 -0.46 -2.07 -5.74
N ALA A 96 -0.81 -1.14 -4.84
CA ALA A 96 0.19 -0.38 -4.08
C ALA A 96 1.01 -1.29 -3.14
N ALA A 97 0.38 -2.30 -2.53
CA ALA A 97 1.03 -3.25 -1.63
C ALA A 97 2.08 -4.11 -2.36
N ARG A 98 1.80 -4.61 -3.57
CA ARG A 98 2.80 -5.32 -4.40
C ARG A 98 4.08 -4.52 -4.54
N ARG A 99 3.95 -3.26 -4.95
CA ARG A 99 5.10 -2.38 -5.13
C ARG A 99 5.85 -2.14 -3.82
N ARG A 100 5.13 -1.86 -2.71
CA ARG A 100 5.74 -1.62 -1.40
C ARG A 100 6.54 -2.82 -0.91
N ILE A 101 6.04 -4.04 -1.10
CA ILE A 101 6.73 -5.26 -0.71
C ILE A 101 8.00 -5.46 -1.57
N GLU A 102 7.92 -5.23 -2.88
CA GLU A 102 9.10 -5.28 -3.75
C GLU A 102 10.17 -4.26 -3.31
N MET A 103 9.77 -3.03 -3.03
CA MET A 103 10.68 -2.00 -2.52
C MET A 103 11.25 -2.37 -1.15
N ALA A 104 10.44 -2.95 -0.25
CA ALA A 104 10.90 -3.40 1.07
C ALA A 104 11.98 -4.48 0.96
N HIS A 105 11.87 -5.44 0.05
CA HIS A 105 12.93 -6.42 -0.20
C HIS A 105 14.25 -5.74 -0.59
N LYS A 106 14.23 -4.78 -1.52
CA LYS A 106 15.42 -4.03 -1.95
C LYS A 106 16.02 -3.22 -0.80
N VAL A 107 15.20 -2.51 -0.05
CA VAL A 107 15.63 -1.63 1.06
C VAL A 107 16.25 -2.45 2.20
N PHE A 108 15.59 -3.54 2.60
CA PHE A 108 16.13 -4.38 3.67
C PHE A 108 17.36 -5.16 3.22
N ALA A 109 17.41 -5.68 2.01
CA ALA A 109 18.62 -6.31 1.47
C ALA A 109 19.79 -5.31 1.43
N LEU A 110 19.55 -4.05 1.01
CA LEU A 110 20.55 -3.00 1.03
C LEU A 110 21.01 -2.68 2.46
N SER A 111 20.11 -2.61 3.42
CA SER A 111 20.43 -2.40 4.84
C SER A 111 21.20 -3.57 5.45
N ILE A 112 20.85 -4.81 5.09
CA ILE A 112 21.55 -6.04 5.50
C ILE A 112 22.99 -6.01 4.98
N GLU A 113 23.20 -5.61 3.72
CA GLU A 113 24.53 -5.46 3.12
C GLU A 113 25.33 -4.36 3.82
N ALA A 114 24.74 -3.19 4.01
CA ALA A 114 25.39 -2.05 4.66
C ALA A 114 25.79 -2.35 6.10
N PHE A 115 24.95 -3.05 6.86
CA PHE A 115 25.24 -3.47 8.23
C PHE A 115 26.22 -4.65 8.30
N ARG A 116 26.47 -5.34 7.18
CA ARG A 116 27.24 -6.57 7.08
C ARG A 116 26.67 -7.70 7.96
N ALA A 117 25.34 -7.81 8.00
CA ALA A 117 24.69 -8.87 8.77
C ALA A 117 25.05 -10.26 8.23
N PRO A 118 25.18 -11.30 9.09
CA PRO A 118 25.40 -12.67 8.64
C PRO A 118 24.29 -13.13 7.73
N LEU A 119 24.63 -13.77 6.58
CA LEU A 119 23.65 -14.24 5.60
C LEU A 119 22.96 -15.54 6.04
N GLU A 120 23.52 -16.25 7.02
CA GLU A 120 22.89 -17.45 7.60
C GLU A 120 21.49 -17.16 8.17
N HIS A 121 21.18 -15.90 8.53
CA HIS A 121 19.87 -15.50 8.97
C HIS A 121 18.79 -15.63 7.88
N TYR A 122 19.20 -15.80 6.64
CA TYR A 122 18.34 -15.86 5.45
C TYR A 122 18.59 -17.15 4.64
N ASP A 123 19.16 -18.17 5.28
CA ASP A 123 19.52 -19.44 4.63
C ASP A 123 18.30 -20.15 4.03
N ALA A 124 18.48 -20.79 2.87
CA ALA A 124 17.42 -21.49 2.16
C ALA A 124 16.84 -22.68 2.96
N ALA A 125 17.60 -23.26 3.89
CA ALA A 125 17.09 -24.31 4.76
C ALA A 125 15.92 -23.86 5.64
N LEU A 126 15.81 -22.55 5.92
CA LEU A 126 14.73 -21.98 6.71
C LEU A 126 13.36 -22.05 5.99
N ASP A 127 13.32 -22.08 4.67
CA ASP A 127 12.09 -22.15 3.89
C ASP A 127 11.25 -23.36 4.30
N GLY A 128 11.85 -24.53 4.38
CA GLY A 128 11.17 -25.75 4.81
C GLY A 128 11.01 -25.87 6.33
N LEU A 129 11.97 -25.35 7.10
CA LEU A 129 11.94 -25.45 8.57
C LEU A 129 10.85 -24.57 9.20
N TRP A 130 10.54 -23.42 8.61
CA TRP A 130 9.49 -22.54 9.11
C TRP A 130 8.08 -22.97 8.67
N GLY A 131 7.97 -23.71 7.56
CA GLY A 131 6.74 -24.34 7.10
C GLY A 131 5.64 -23.34 6.65
N ASP A 132 6.02 -22.11 6.28
CA ASP A 132 5.13 -21.05 5.85
C ASP A 132 5.54 -20.49 4.47
N GLU A 133 4.66 -20.62 3.49
CA GLU A 133 4.93 -20.23 2.10
C GLU A 133 5.20 -18.72 1.95
N GLN A 134 4.56 -17.87 2.75
CA GLN A 134 4.71 -16.43 2.66
C GLN A 134 6.05 -15.98 3.25
N GLU A 135 6.51 -16.63 4.32
CA GLU A 135 7.83 -16.41 4.88
C GLU A 135 8.94 -16.96 3.97
N ALA A 136 8.70 -18.09 3.31
CA ALA A 136 9.60 -18.63 2.29
C ALA A 136 9.74 -17.67 1.10
N ALA A 137 8.65 -17.08 0.63
CA ALA A 137 8.69 -16.06 -0.42
C ALA A 137 9.49 -14.82 0.02
N ALA A 138 9.33 -14.41 1.28
CA ALA A 138 10.10 -13.28 1.83
C ALA A 138 11.59 -13.59 1.92
N LEU A 139 11.97 -14.79 2.38
CA LEU A 139 13.36 -15.27 2.41
C LEU A 139 13.96 -15.32 1.00
N GLN A 140 13.22 -15.85 0.03
CA GLN A 140 13.66 -15.93 -1.36
C GLN A 140 13.90 -14.52 -1.93
N GLY A 141 12.96 -13.60 -1.78
CA GLY A 141 13.09 -12.21 -2.27
C GLY A 141 14.31 -11.49 -1.68
N LEU A 142 14.63 -11.71 -0.41
CA LEU A 142 15.84 -11.16 0.21
C LEU A 142 17.10 -11.79 -0.38
N ARG A 143 17.14 -13.13 -0.54
CA ARG A 143 18.29 -13.83 -1.10
C ARG A 143 18.59 -13.42 -2.54
N GLU A 144 17.57 -13.23 -3.36
CA GLU A 144 17.72 -12.76 -4.75
C GLU A 144 18.48 -11.44 -4.83
N HIS A 145 18.19 -10.50 -3.92
CA HIS A 145 18.89 -9.23 -3.85
C HIS A 145 20.27 -9.30 -3.19
N LEU A 146 20.56 -10.36 -2.43
CA LEU A 146 21.83 -10.58 -1.72
C LEU A 146 22.80 -11.47 -2.48
N VAL A 147 22.47 -12.00 -3.66
CA VAL A 147 23.39 -12.75 -4.50
C VAL A 147 24.62 -11.90 -4.82
N GLY A 148 25.81 -12.47 -4.56
CA GLY A 148 27.08 -11.75 -4.75
C GLY A 148 27.35 -10.67 -3.70
N ALA A 149 26.67 -10.73 -2.57
CA ALA A 149 26.93 -9.88 -1.42
C ALA A 149 28.37 -10.03 -0.91
N GLY A 150 28.97 -8.91 -0.48
CA GLY A 150 30.40 -8.86 -0.13
C GLY A 150 30.77 -9.67 1.12
N ASP A 151 32.01 -10.08 1.18
CA ASP A 151 32.65 -10.74 2.34
C ASP A 151 32.84 -9.78 3.53
N GLY A 152 33.53 -10.24 4.57
CA GLY A 152 33.86 -9.42 5.75
C GLY A 152 32.64 -9.10 6.61
N ARG A 153 31.72 -10.06 6.70
CA ARG A 153 30.52 -9.96 7.54
C ARG A 153 30.83 -10.17 9.01
N ARG A 154 29.89 -9.82 9.84
CA ARG A 154 30.01 -10.01 11.30
C ARG A 154 30.07 -11.50 11.64
N ASN A 155 30.93 -11.82 12.61
CA ASN A 155 31.05 -13.18 13.13
C ASN A 155 29.99 -13.55 14.16
N TYR A 156 29.15 -12.58 14.58
CA TYR A 156 28.12 -12.78 15.58
C TYR A 156 26.76 -12.31 15.04
N GLN A 157 25.69 -12.85 15.58
CA GLN A 157 24.33 -12.56 15.14
C GLN A 157 24.03 -11.05 15.08
N ALA A 158 23.27 -10.64 14.06
CA ALA A 158 22.76 -9.29 13.94
C ALA A 158 21.65 -9.02 15.00
N PRO A 159 21.34 -7.74 15.29
CA PRO A 159 20.19 -7.39 16.13
C PRO A 159 18.89 -8.06 15.67
N VAL A 160 17.95 -8.26 16.59
CA VAL A 160 16.68 -8.95 16.31
C VAL A 160 15.96 -8.34 15.11
N SER A 161 15.97 -7.00 14.98
CA SER A 161 15.32 -6.30 13.84
C SER A 161 15.82 -6.76 12.46
N TYR A 162 17.08 -7.17 12.33
CA TYR A 162 17.62 -7.75 11.10
C TYR A 162 17.20 -9.21 10.89
N ARG A 163 17.16 -9.99 11.97
CA ARG A 163 16.84 -11.44 11.90
C ARG A 163 15.38 -11.73 11.62
N ILE A 164 14.47 -10.84 12.04
CA ILE A 164 13.03 -11.03 11.87
C ILE A 164 12.48 -10.43 10.57
N VAL A 165 13.31 -9.78 9.74
CA VAL A 165 12.85 -9.20 8.47
C VAL A 165 12.02 -10.20 7.64
N PRO A 166 12.45 -11.47 7.43
CA PRO A 166 11.64 -12.40 6.63
C PRO A 166 10.28 -12.71 7.25
N ARG A 167 10.18 -12.78 8.59
CA ARG A 167 8.90 -13.00 9.29
C ARG A 167 7.93 -11.85 9.07
N VAL A 168 8.43 -10.60 9.18
CA VAL A 168 7.60 -9.40 9.00
C VAL A 168 7.21 -9.24 7.53
N LEU A 169 8.13 -9.46 6.58
CA LEU A 169 7.80 -9.43 5.15
C LEU A 169 6.88 -10.60 4.76
N GLY A 170 7.00 -11.78 5.37
CA GLY A 170 6.06 -12.88 5.18
C GLY A 170 4.63 -12.49 5.59
N GLN A 171 4.48 -11.76 6.70
CA GLN A 171 3.17 -11.21 7.07
C GLN A 171 2.68 -10.15 6.06
N ALA A 172 3.57 -9.38 5.45
CA ALA A 172 3.18 -8.45 4.37
C ALA A 172 2.66 -9.19 3.13
N HIS A 173 3.33 -10.28 2.72
CA HIS A 173 2.83 -11.15 1.64
C HIS A 173 1.46 -11.75 1.96
N ARG A 174 1.23 -12.16 3.21
CA ARG A 174 -0.06 -12.70 3.66
C ARG A 174 -1.16 -11.63 3.61
N ALA A 175 -0.89 -10.42 4.08
CA ALA A 175 -1.82 -9.30 4.01
C ALA A 175 -2.14 -8.91 2.55
N LEU A 176 -1.12 -8.92 1.66
CA LEU A 176 -1.31 -8.72 0.22
C LEU A 176 -2.23 -9.79 -0.37
N SER A 177 -1.96 -11.08 -0.11
CA SER A 177 -2.82 -12.18 -0.61
C SER A 177 -4.26 -12.03 -0.15
N GLY A 178 -4.49 -11.56 1.09
CA GLY A 178 -5.82 -11.23 1.62
C GLY A 178 -6.49 -10.09 0.84
N ALA A 179 -5.75 -9.02 0.57
CA ALA A 179 -6.26 -7.86 -0.17
C ALA A 179 -6.55 -8.19 -1.64
N GLU A 180 -5.69 -8.96 -2.30
CA GLU A 180 -5.90 -9.46 -3.66
C GLU A 180 -7.13 -10.35 -3.77
N ARG A 181 -7.31 -11.26 -2.80
CA ARG A 181 -8.51 -12.09 -2.72
C ARG A 181 -9.76 -11.23 -2.51
N ALA A 182 -9.73 -10.27 -1.59
CA ALA A 182 -10.85 -9.36 -1.36
C ALA A 182 -11.21 -8.57 -2.63
N ALA A 183 -10.21 -8.02 -3.33
CA ALA A 183 -10.40 -7.30 -4.58
C ALA A 183 -11.00 -8.22 -5.68
N THR A 184 -10.40 -9.39 -5.91
CA THR A 184 -10.83 -10.32 -6.95
C THR A 184 -12.27 -10.81 -6.74
N VAL A 185 -12.60 -11.21 -5.51
CA VAL A 185 -13.97 -11.65 -5.18
C VAL A 185 -14.96 -10.50 -5.33
N SER A 186 -14.60 -9.30 -4.85
CA SER A 186 -15.48 -8.13 -4.92
C SER A 186 -15.74 -7.66 -6.35
N LEU A 187 -14.74 -7.70 -7.23
CA LEU A 187 -14.87 -7.34 -8.64
C LEU A 187 -15.73 -8.35 -9.43
N ALA A 188 -15.70 -9.63 -9.03
CA ALA A 188 -16.49 -10.70 -9.67
C ALA A 188 -17.88 -10.88 -9.07
N SER A 189 -18.16 -10.28 -7.91
CA SER A 189 -19.44 -10.48 -7.19
C SER A 189 -20.53 -9.54 -7.67
N ILE A 190 -21.75 -10.04 -7.71
CA ILE A 190 -22.95 -9.22 -7.91
C ILE A 190 -23.32 -8.57 -6.58
N SER A 191 -23.21 -7.24 -6.53
CA SER A 191 -23.41 -6.47 -5.30
C SER A 191 -24.63 -5.54 -5.32
N ASP A 192 -25.48 -5.66 -6.32
CA ASP A 192 -26.68 -4.84 -6.47
C ASP A 192 -27.75 -5.09 -5.39
N ASN A 193 -28.60 -4.09 -5.17
CA ASN A 193 -29.78 -4.20 -4.34
C ASN A 193 -30.93 -3.37 -4.94
N PRO A 194 -32.04 -3.99 -5.37
CA PRO A 194 -32.25 -5.45 -5.48
C PRO A 194 -31.44 -6.08 -6.63
N VAL A 195 -31.11 -7.35 -6.48
CA VAL A 195 -30.55 -8.18 -7.55
C VAL A 195 -31.70 -8.71 -8.42
N TYR A 196 -31.54 -8.62 -9.74
CA TYR A 196 -32.47 -9.28 -10.69
C TYR A 196 -31.94 -10.65 -11.02
N ILE A 197 -32.83 -11.65 -10.91
CA ILE A 197 -32.62 -13.03 -11.35
C ILE A 197 -33.40 -13.24 -12.61
N PRO A 198 -32.81 -13.71 -13.72
CA PRO A 198 -33.47 -13.96 -14.97
C PRO A 198 -34.63 -14.98 -14.83
N PRO A 199 -35.56 -15.06 -15.84
CA PRO A 199 -36.64 -16.02 -15.86
C PRO A 199 -36.17 -17.48 -15.74
N ASP A 200 -36.89 -18.26 -14.98
CA ASP A 200 -36.78 -19.71 -14.86
C ASP A 200 -38.18 -20.35 -14.93
N GLU A 201 -38.27 -21.66 -14.85
CA GLU A 201 -39.55 -22.38 -14.92
C GLU A 201 -40.51 -21.96 -13.79
N ALA A 202 -40.01 -21.69 -12.60
CA ALA A 202 -40.80 -21.29 -11.44
C ALA A 202 -41.16 -19.81 -11.44
N HIS A 203 -40.38 -18.98 -12.15
CA HIS A 203 -40.51 -17.52 -12.20
C HIS A 203 -40.40 -17.02 -13.66
N PRO A 204 -41.46 -17.18 -14.49
CA PRO A 204 -41.40 -16.87 -15.92
C PRO A 204 -41.07 -15.39 -16.27
N LEU A 205 -41.25 -14.49 -15.34
CA LEU A 205 -40.89 -13.04 -15.48
C LEU A 205 -39.54 -12.67 -14.81
N GLY A 206 -38.84 -13.69 -14.29
CA GLY A 206 -37.71 -13.43 -13.39
C GLY A 206 -38.18 -12.94 -12.01
N ARG A 207 -37.25 -12.57 -11.16
CA ARG A 207 -37.53 -12.03 -9.82
C ARG A 207 -36.47 -11.03 -9.35
N CYS A 208 -36.89 -10.11 -8.50
CA CYS A 208 -36.00 -9.20 -7.80
C CYS A 208 -35.86 -9.66 -6.34
N ILE A 209 -34.62 -9.70 -5.86
CA ILE A 209 -34.29 -10.07 -4.47
C ILE A 209 -33.62 -8.91 -3.78
N SER A 210 -34.23 -8.41 -2.69
CA SER A 210 -33.58 -7.45 -1.79
C SER A 210 -32.49 -8.17 -1.00
N THR A 211 -31.30 -7.55 -0.92
CA THR A 211 -30.08 -8.19 -0.39
C THR A 211 -29.15 -7.16 0.25
N GLY A 212 -28.28 -7.63 1.16
CA GLY A 212 -27.18 -6.84 1.74
C GLY A 212 -25.88 -6.87 0.93
N GLY A 213 -25.91 -7.32 -0.34
CA GLY A 213 -24.71 -7.43 -1.19
C GLY A 213 -23.94 -6.12 -1.41
N TYR A 214 -24.61 -4.99 -1.20
CA TYR A 214 -23.99 -3.65 -1.24
C TYR A 214 -23.05 -3.35 -0.07
N HIS A 215 -23.02 -4.16 0.98
CA HIS A 215 -22.13 -4.01 2.12
C HIS A 215 -20.93 -4.96 2.00
N ASN A 216 -19.81 -4.45 1.50
CA ASN A 216 -18.61 -5.27 1.32
C ASN A 216 -17.83 -5.38 2.65
N ALA A 217 -18.19 -6.38 3.46
CA ALA A 217 -17.53 -6.64 4.74
C ALA A 217 -16.10 -7.25 4.60
N MET A 218 -15.72 -7.72 3.41
CA MET A 218 -14.41 -8.35 3.15
C MET A 218 -13.30 -7.30 2.97
N ALA A 219 -13.59 -6.15 2.36
CA ALA A 219 -12.60 -5.14 2.02
C ALA A 219 -11.96 -4.50 3.27
N THR A 220 -12.76 -4.15 4.27
CA THR A 220 -12.30 -3.44 5.47
C THR A 220 -11.20 -4.19 6.23
N PRO A 221 -11.36 -5.45 6.66
CA PRO A 221 -10.29 -6.16 7.37
C PRO A 221 -9.04 -6.36 6.52
N ALA A 222 -9.16 -6.56 5.22
CA ALA A 222 -8.01 -6.69 4.32
C ALA A 222 -7.20 -5.39 4.23
N LEU A 223 -7.86 -4.24 4.18
CA LEU A 223 -7.23 -2.91 4.20
C LEU A 223 -6.58 -2.62 5.57
N ASP A 224 -7.23 -2.98 6.67
CA ASP A 224 -6.69 -2.84 8.01
C ASP A 224 -5.44 -3.72 8.23
N ASP A 225 -5.42 -4.94 7.70
CA ASP A 225 -4.27 -5.85 7.80
C ASP A 225 -3.06 -5.29 7.01
N LEU A 226 -3.28 -4.67 5.84
CA LEU A 226 -2.24 -3.93 5.13
C LEU A 226 -1.74 -2.74 5.95
N ALA A 227 -2.62 -1.93 6.52
CA ALA A 227 -2.23 -0.78 7.33
C ALA A 227 -1.40 -1.19 8.55
N ALA A 228 -1.76 -2.29 9.21
CA ALA A 228 -1.04 -2.82 10.37
C ALA A 228 0.38 -3.26 10.00
N ILE A 229 0.56 -4.00 8.90
CA ILE A 229 1.89 -4.45 8.50
C ILE A 229 2.77 -3.30 8.02
N TRP A 230 2.20 -2.23 7.42
CA TRP A 230 2.98 -1.04 7.08
C TRP A 230 3.58 -0.37 8.31
N ALA A 231 2.86 -0.33 9.43
CA ALA A 231 3.37 0.21 10.69
C ALA A 231 4.51 -0.67 11.26
N ASP A 232 4.40 -2.00 11.17
CA ASP A 232 5.46 -2.92 11.61
C ASP A 232 6.72 -2.77 10.75
N ILE A 233 6.58 -2.63 9.43
CA ILE A 233 7.73 -2.40 8.54
C ILE A 233 8.35 -1.02 8.79
N CYS A 234 7.56 0.03 9.07
CA CYS A 234 8.09 1.33 9.51
C CYS A 234 8.94 1.20 10.78
N LEU A 235 8.52 0.37 11.76
CA LEU A 235 9.30 0.09 12.95
C LEU A 235 10.65 -0.55 12.61
N LEU A 236 10.67 -1.51 11.68
CA LEU A 236 11.93 -2.11 11.23
C LEU A 236 12.82 -1.07 10.54
N CYS A 237 12.26 -0.19 9.70
CA CYS A 237 13.02 0.91 9.09
C CYS A 237 13.69 1.80 10.15
N ASP A 238 12.95 2.20 11.18
CA ASP A 238 13.46 2.99 12.29
C ASP A 238 14.58 2.26 13.05
N ARG A 239 14.39 0.97 13.36
CA ARG A 239 15.40 0.16 14.05
C ARG A 239 16.67 -0.03 13.22
N HIS A 240 16.55 -0.33 11.93
CA HIS A 240 17.69 -0.47 11.03
C HIS A 240 18.46 0.85 10.89
N ALA A 241 17.78 1.96 10.67
CA ALA A 241 18.38 3.28 10.58
C ALA A 241 19.18 3.64 11.85
N SER A 242 18.56 3.47 13.03
CA SER A 242 19.21 3.71 14.31
C SER A 242 20.42 2.81 14.53
N LYS A 243 20.38 1.55 14.09
CA LYS A 243 21.52 0.62 14.24
C LYS A 243 22.67 0.94 13.29
N LEU A 244 22.39 1.35 12.05
CA LEU A 244 23.41 1.76 11.09
C LEU A 244 24.18 2.99 11.58
N LEU A 245 23.49 3.96 12.20
CA LEU A 245 24.07 5.20 12.69
C LEU A 245 24.85 5.08 14.00
N ASN A 246 24.63 4.03 14.77
CA ASN A 246 25.33 3.79 16.02
C ASN A 246 26.63 3.00 15.76
N GLY A 247 27.76 3.69 15.69
CA GLY A 247 29.06 3.11 15.40
C GLY A 247 29.48 1.99 16.37
N LYS A 248 29.04 2.04 17.62
CA LYS A 248 29.31 0.97 18.61
C LYS A 248 28.58 -0.34 18.27
N VAL A 249 27.44 -0.24 17.58
CA VAL A 249 26.63 -1.40 17.17
C VAL A 249 26.94 -1.79 15.73
N SER A 250 27.00 -0.83 14.83
CA SER A 250 27.24 -1.09 13.39
C SER A 250 28.72 -1.41 13.08
N LEU A 251 29.67 -0.95 13.88
CA LEU A 251 31.11 -0.92 13.58
C LEU A 251 31.41 -0.13 12.30
N LEU A 252 30.55 0.81 11.97
CA LEU A 252 30.71 1.79 10.90
C LEU A 252 31.15 3.15 11.51
N PRO A 253 31.57 4.12 10.69
CA PRO A 253 31.78 5.48 11.17
C PRO A 253 30.50 6.00 11.87
N ASP A 254 30.66 6.58 13.03
CA ASP A 254 29.52 7.07 13.83
C ASP A 254 28.76 8.13 13.04
N LEU A 255 27.43 8.11 13.12
CA LEU A 255 26.52 8.95 12.31
C LEU A 255 26.76 8.89 10.78
N LEU A 256 27.54 7.89 10.31
CA LEU A 256 27.94 7.69 8.91
C LEU A 256 28.65 8.93 8.30
N MET A 257 29.47 9.58 9.10
CA MET A 257 30.26 10.72 8.67
C MET A 257 31.28 10.30 7.60
N ALA A 258 31.38 11.09 6.52
CA ALA A 258 32.31 10.84 5.44
C ALA A 258 33.76 11.20 5.82
N ASP A 259 33.95 12.21 6.64
CA ASP A 259 35.25 12.62 7.19
C ASP A 259 35.45 12.02 8.59
N ARG A 260 36.62 11.37 8.79
CA ARG A 260 37.00 10.78 10.08
C ARG A 260 37.60 11.79 11.07
N HIS A 261 37.92 12.98 10.62
CA HIS A 261 38.47 14.05 11.46
C HIS A 261 37.41 14.94 12.11
N TRP A 262 36.34 14.30 12.58
CA TRP A 262 35.18 14.98 13.16
C TRP A 262 35.51 15.86 14.37
N ALA A 263 36.65 15.58 15.05
CA ALA A 263 37.13 16.40 16.16
C ALA A 263 37.55 17.82 15.73
N ASP A 264 37.91 17.99 14.45
CA ASP A 264 38.31 19.23 13.83
C ASP A 264 37.24 19.80 12.88
N SER A 265 36.17 19.06 12.61
CA SER A 265 35.05 19.48 11.79
C SER A 265 33.87 19.87 12.68
N ASP A 266 33.13 20.91 12.33
CA ASP A 266 31.91 21.35 13.03
C ASP A 266 30.74 20.34 12.91
N GLY A 267 31.04 19.05 12.75
CA GLY A 267 30.03 17.96 12.63
C GLY A 267 29.34 17.91 11.27
N HIS A 268 29.93 18.56 10.27
CA HIS A 268 29.37 18.63 8.91
C HIS A 268 29.32 17.29 8.20
N GLY A 269 28.32 17.11 7.35
CA GLY A 269 28.21 15.96 6.46
C GLY A 269 27.75 14.65 7.10
N ASN A 270 26.92 14.70 8.14
CA ASN A 270 26.33 13.52 8.76
C ASN A 270 24.82 13.38 8.46
N VAL A 271 24.29 12.16 8.67
CA VAL A 271 22.88 11.84 8.46
C VAL A 271 22.17 11.47 9.77
N GLY A 272 22.72 11.85 10.91
CA GLY A 272 22.30 11.45 12.25
C GLY A 272 20.90 11.90 12.65
N TYR A 273 20.36 12.94 12.02
CA TYR A 273 19.02 13.46 12.32
C TYR A 273 17.89 12.80 11.51
N VAL A 274 18.21 12.07 10.43
CA VAL A 274 17.20 11.44 9.55
C VAL A 274 16.29 10.46 10.27
N PRO A 275 16.76 9.62 11.22
CA PRO A 275 15.87 8.70 11.95
C PRO A 275 14.77 9.40 12.77
N MET A 276 14.97 10.66 13.17
CA MET A 276 13.91 11.41 13.88
C MET A 276 12.66 11.58 13.01
N ALA A 277 12.84 11.79 11.70
CA ALA A 277 11.72 11.84 10.76
C ALA A 277 11.08 10.45 10.58
N ILE A 278 11.87 9.38 10.54
CA ILE A 278 11.33 8.00 10.47
C ILE A 278 10.45 7.72 11.68
N THR A 279 10.88 8.13 12.88
CA THR A 279 10.07 7.99 14.12
C THR A 279 8.72 8.72 13.98
N GLY A 280 8.70 9.94 13.41
CA GLY A 280 7.45 10.67 13.17
C GLY A 280 6.51 9.94 12.22
N TYR A 281 7.02 9.40 11.11
CA TYR A 281 6.23 8.57 10.19
C TYR A 281 5.76 7.27 10.83
N LEU A 282 6.57 6.62 11.66
CA LEU A 282 6.19 5.44 12.42
C LEU A 282 4.99 5.70 13.33
N GLU A 283 4.99 6.79 14.07
CA GLU A 283 3.87 7.15 14.96
C GLU A 283 2.59 7.44 14.16
N GLN A 284 2.69 8.11 13.02
CA GLN A 284 1.55 8.31 12.12
C GLN A 284 1.04 6.99 11.53
N ALA A 285 1.93 6.07 11.13
CA ALA A 285 1.56 4.75 10.63
C ALA A 285 0.82 3.94 11.69
N LYS A 286 1.32 3.91 12.94
CA LYS A 286 0.65 3.24 14.06
C LYS A 286 -0.75 3.79 14.33
N LEU A 287 -0.91 5.11 14.28
CA LEU A 287 -2.21 5.74 14.44
C LEU A 287 -3.18 5.34 13.31
N ALA A 288 -2.71 5.33 12.07
CA ALA A 288 -3.49 4.90 10.91
C ALA A 288 -3.81 3.39 10.94
N ALA A 289 -2.97 2.57 11.57
CA ALA A 289 -3.14 1.12 11.68
C ALA A 289 -4.16 0.67 12.74
N GLN A 290 -4.83 1.60 13.43
CA GLN A 290 -5.91 1.22 14.36
C GLN A 290 -7.03 0.50 13.62
N ARG A 291 -7.63 -0.54 14.24
CA ARG A 291 -8.70 -1.33 13.61
C ARG A 291 -9.90 -0.46 13.25
N THR A 292 -10.53 -0.73 12.11
CA THR A 292 -11.76 -0.09 11.67
C THR A 292 -12.95 -0.97 12.05
N PHE A 293 -13.93 -0.40 12.74
CA PHE A 293 -15.15 -1.10 13.14
C PHE A 293 -16.34 -0.57 12.35
N ILE A 294 -17.34 -1.45 12.14
CA ILE A 294 -18.60 -1.09 11.48
C ILE A 294 -19.36 -0.11 12.38
N PRO A 295 -19.69 1.11 11.91
CA PRO A 295 -20.46 2.07 12.67
C PRO A 295 -21.95 1.85 12.49
N GLY A 296 -22.73 2.16 13.51
CA GLY A 296 -24.16 2.33 13.41
C GLY A 296 -24.54 3.68 12.76
N THR A 297 -25.69 3.72 12.13
CA THR A 297 -26.34 4.95 11.65
C THR A 297 -27.84 4.76 11.70
N GLU A 298 -28.59 5.83 11.93
CA GLU A 298 -30.06 5.80 11.91
C GLU A 298 -30.62 6.93 11.02
N SER A 299 -29.78 7.48 10.16
CA SER A 299 -30.05 8.75 9.50
C SER A 299 -30.95 8.66 8.26
N ALA A 300 -31.21 7.45 7.71
CA ALA A 300 -31.95 7.31 6.48
C ALA A 300 -32.87 6.08 6.46
N GLY A 301 -33.74 5.96 5.44
CA GLY A 301 -34.59 4.79 5.21
C GLY A 301 -35.62 4.52 6.32
N ALA A 302 -36.03 5.53 7.08
CA ALA A 302 -36.93 5.36 8.23
C ALA A 302 -36.41 4.34 9.27
N GLY A 303 -35.10 4.38 9.54
CA GLY A 303 -34.43 3.49 10.47
C GLY A 303 -34.00 2.14 9.88
N GLN A 304 -34.05 1.99 8.57
CA GLN A 304 -33.60 0.75 7.90
C GLN A 304 -32.13 0.81 7.49
N ASP A 305 -31.58 2.00 7.31
CA ASP A 305 -30.17 2.21 6.96
C ASP A 305 -29.34 2.40 8.27
N ASP A 306 -29.35 1.36 9.12
CA ASP A 306 -28.83 1.41 10.49
C ASP A 306 -27.35 1.05 10.62
N VAL A 307 -26.69 0.63 9.52
CA VAL A 307 -25.27 0.25 9.49
C VAL A 307 -24.58 0.87 8.27
N ALA A 308 -23.49 1.58 8.50
CA ALA A 308 -22.71 2.20 7.45
C ALA A 308 -21.58 1.28 6.93
N THR A 309 -21.13 1.53 5.69
CA THR A 309 -19.94 0.89 5.13
C THR A 309 -18.66 1.58 5.61
N THR A 310 -17.54 0.85 5.69
CA THR A 310 -16.28 1.31 6.30
C THR A 310 -15.09 1.28 5.34
N ALA A 311 -15.27 0.81 4.11
CA ALA A 311 -14.16 0.62 3.17
C ALA A 311 -13.40 1.92 2.86
N PHE A 312 -14.09 3.06 2.76
CA PHE A 312 -13.45 4.36 2.54
C PHE A 312 -12.53 4.78 3.68
N LEU A 313 -12.98 4.61 4.92
CA LEU A 313 -12.17 4.93 6.10
C LEU A 313 -10.96 3.98 6.18
N ALA A 314 -11.17 2.68 6.00
CA ALA A 314 -10.11 1.68 6.03
C ALA A 314 -9.06 1.95 4.93
N TRP A 315 -9.50 2.28 3.70
CA TRP A 315 -8.60 2.63 2.61
C TRP A 315 -7.83 3.93 2.89
N THR A 316 -8.46 4.95 3.45
CA THR A 316 -7.78 6.21 3.81
C THR A 316 -6.68 5.97 4.84
N LYS A 317 -6.93 5.10 5.80
CA LYS A 317 -5.98 4.70 6.84
C LYS A 317 -4.83 3.88 6.25
N GLU A 318 -5.15 2.87 5.41
CA GLU A 318 -4.15 2.08 4.68
C GLU A 318 -3.25 2.97 3.82
N ALA A 319 -3.84 3.86 3.01
CA ALA A 319 -3.09 4.78 2.16
C ALA A 319 -2.20 5.74 2.98
N THR A 320 -2.63 6.12 4.19
CA THR A 320 -1.82 6.95 5.09
C THR A 320 -0.65 6.16 5.67
N ALA A 321 -0.89 4.95 6.21
CA ALA A 321 0.17 4.08 6.71
C ALA A 321 1.17 3.72 5.60
N GLY A 322 0.67 3.44 4.40
CA GLY A 322 1.50 3.14 3.23
C GLY A 322 2.40 4.30 2.80
N ARG A 323 1.90 5.55 2.81
CA ARG A 323 2.75 6.73 2.54
C ARG A 323 3.82 6.94 3.61
N CYS A 324 3.48 6.66 4.88
CA CYS A 324 4.46 6.71 5.97
C CYS A 324 5.56 5.65 5.75
N LEU A 325 5.19 4.46 5.32
CA LEU A 325 6.14 3.41 4.97
C LEU A 325 7.02 3.81 3.79
N ASP A 326 6.45 4.34 2.71
CA ASP A 326 7.20 4.80 1.53
C ASP A 326 8.29 5.82 1.96
N ALA A 327 7.96 6.78 2.83
CA ALA A 327 8.92 7.75 3.37
C ALA A 327 9.98 7.09 4.29
N ALA A 328 9.58 6.20 5.17
CA ALA A 328 10.50 5.50 6.07
C ALA A 328 11.49 4.62 5.31
N MET A 329 11.02 3.90 4.29
CA MET A 329 11.87 3.10 3.39
C MET A 329 12.86 3.97 2.59
N ALA A 330 12.39 5.11 2.06
CA ALA A 330 13.24 6.06 1.34
C ALA A 330 14.41 6.56 2.22
N MET A 331 14.11 6.92 3.46
CA MET A 331 15.11 7.38 4.41
C MET A 331 16.08 6.26 4.81
N LEU A 332 15.59 5.04 5.07
CA LEU A 332 16.46 3.89 5.35
C LEU A 332 17.35 3.56 4.16
N ALA A 333 16.82 3.60 2.94
CA ALA A 333 17.58 3.35 1.71
C ALA A 333 18.71 4.37 1.53
N MET A 334 18.44 5.65 1.78
CA MET A 334 19.45 6.71 1.76
C MET A 334 20.52 6.47 2.83
N ILE A 335 20.15 6.14 4.08
CA ILE A 335 21.10 5.84 5.17
C ILE A 335 21.97 4.64 4.81
N ALA A 336 21.38 3.57 4.27
CA ALA A 336 22.11 2.38 3.85
C ALA A 336 23.04 2.68 2.65
N SER A 337 22.63 3.51 1.69
CA SER A 337 23.47 3.98 0.60
C SER A 337 24.66 4.82 1.12
N GLN A 338 24.43 5.69 2.11
CA GLN A 338 25.49 6.46 2.77
C GLN A 338 26.48 5.52 3.49
N ALA A 339 25.98 4.47 4.18
CA ALA A 339 26.83 3.50 4.85
C ALA A 339 27.76 2.76 3.88
N LEU A 340 27.25 2.37 2.71
CA LEU A 340 28.08 1.78 1.65
C LEU A 340 29.13 2.79 1.15
N TYR A 341 28.75 4.06 0.99
CA TYR A 341 29.65 5.11 0.52
C TYR A 341 30.82 5.35 1.48
N VAL A 342 30.55 5.57 2.77
CA VAL A 342 31.60 5.89 3.77
C VAL A 342 32.52 4.70 4.06
N THR A 343 32.11 3.49 3.74
CA THR A 343 32.93 2.26 3.90
C THR A 343 33.64 1.81 2.63
N GLY A 344 33.32 2.42 1.48
CA GLY A 344 33.80 1.95 0.17
C GLY A 344 33.26 0.57 -0.22
N ARG A 345 32.18 0.11 0.43
CA ARG A 345 31.58 -1.20 0.17
C ARG A 345 30.66 -1.13 -1.04
N GLU A 346 30.81 -2.08 -1.96
CA GLU A 346 29.92 -2.19 -3.12
C GLU A 346 28.59 -2.83 -2.75
N ALA A 347 27.52 -2.37 -3.42
CA ALA A 347 26.23 -3.05 -3.35
C ALA A 347 26.26 -4.39 -4.10
N PRO A 348 25.50 -5.40 -3.66
CA PRO A 348 25.26 -6.62 -4.45
C PRO A 348 24.81 -6.27 -5.87
N PRO A 349 25.18 -7.09 -6.88
CA PRO A 349 24.89 -6.77 -8.29
C PRO A 349 23.44 -6.39 -8.57
N ALA A 350 22.48 -7.10 -7.98
CA ALA A 350 21.04 -6.82 -8.15
C ALA A 350 20.61 -5.48 -7.56
N LEU A 351 21.35 -4.91 -6.60
CA LEU A 351 21.02 -3.63 -5.95
C LEU A 351 21.80 -2.44 -6.51
N ARG A 352 22.77 -2.65 -7.42
CA ARG A 352 23.55 -1.54 -7.98
C ARG A 352 22.71 -0.50 -8.71
N PRO A 353 21.74 -0.87 -9.57
CA PRO A 353 20.84 0.10 -10.19
C PRO A 353 20.02 0.88 -9.15
N PHE A 354 19.46 0.18 -8.17
CA PHE A 354 18.68 0.80 -7.09
C PHE A 354 19.51 1.82 -6.28
N VAL A 355 20.76 1.51 -5.96
CA VAL A 355 21.67 2.46 -5.28
C VAL A 355 22.02 3.62 -6.20
N ALA A 356 22.17 3.41 -7.50
CA ALA A 356 22.42 4.49 -8.47
C ALA A 356 21.24 5.45 -8.53
N ASP A 357 20.01 4.95 -8.57
CA ASP A 357 18.79 5.76 -8.58
C ASP A 357 18.66 6.58 -7.29
N ILE A 358 18.90 5.97 -6.11
CA ILE A 358 18.91 6.69 -4.83
C ILE A 358 19.94 7.82 -4.88
N ARG A 359 21.16 7.56 -5.34
CA ARG A 359 22.24 8.54 -5.40
C ARG A 359 22.05 9.62 -6.44
N ALA A 360 21.25 9.38 -7.48
CA ALA A 360 20.83 10.40 -8.44
C ALA A 360 19.90 11.43 -7.79
N ILE A 361 19.07 11.02 -6.83
CA ILE A 361 18.13 11.89 -6.11
C ILE A 361 18.79 12.50 -4.86
N VAL A 362 19.50 11.66 -4.08
CA VAL A 362 20.22 12.05 -2.87
C VAL A 362 21.69 11.63 -2.99
N PRO A 363 22.54 12.48 -3.52
CA PRO A 363 23.98 12.19 -3.59
C PRO A 363 24.59 11.91 -2.20
N PRO A 364 25.70 11.16 -2.11
CA PRO A 364 26.37 10.92 -0.83
C PRO A 364 26.61 12.22 -0.06
N VAL A 365 26.34 12.18 1.24
CA VAL A 365 26.48 13.33 2.12
C VAL A 365 27.94 13.44 2.55
N ARG A 366 28.65 14.45 2.01
CA ARG A 366 30.05 14.77 2.32
C ARG A 366 30.16 16.03 3.14
N ASP A 367 29.30 16.99 2.80
CA ASP A 367 29.29 18.33 3.36
C ASP A 367 27.91 18.61 3.96
N ASP A 368 27.83 19.62 4.80
CA ASP A 368 26.60 20.08 5.39
C ASP A 368 25.67 20.67 4.32
N ARG A 369 24.45 20.14 4.21
CA ARG A 369 23.40 20.64 3.33
C ARG A 369 22.01 20.29 3.83
N VAL A 370 21.01 20.98 3.35
CA VAL A 370 19.61 20.75 3.69
C VAL A 370 19.11 19.51 2.93
N LEU A 371 18.93 18.39 3.64
CA LEU A 371 18.49 17.11 3.05
C LEU A 371 16.99 17.03 2.79
N GLY A 372 16.17 17.85 3.45
CA GLY A 372 14.71 17.77 3.39
C GLY A 372 14.12 17.71 1.98
N PRO A 373 14.48 18.64 1.07
CA PRO A 373 13.98 18.60 -0.32
C PRO A 373 14.38 17.34 -1.10
N GLU A 374 15.60 16.82 -0.86
CA GLU A 374 16.08 15.59 -1.50
C GLU A 374 15.31 14.37 -0.98
N LEU A 375 15.10 14.30 0.34
CA LEU A 375 14.32 13.22 0.99
C LEU A 375 12.85 13.25 0.57
N ALA A 376 12.27 14.43 0.37
CA ALA A 376 10.90 14.55 -0.15
C ALA A 376 10.81 13.95 -1.56
N ARG A 377 11.72 14.32 -2.47
CA ARG A 377 11.77 13.75 -3.83
C ARG A 377 11.99 12.23 -3.81
N LEU A 378 12.89 11.74 -2.92
CA LEU A 378 13.12 10.31 -2.79
C LEU A 378 11.87 9.60 -2.28
N SER A 379 11.16 10.17 -1.32
CA SER A 379 9.89 9.62 -0.82
C SER A 379 8.81 9.58 -1.92
N GLU A 380 8.72 10.62 -2.75
CA GLU A 380 7.83 10.63 -3.93
C GLU A 380 8.21 9.54 -4.93
N TRP A 381 9.49 9.35 -5.22
CA TRP A 381 9.96 8.28 -6.09
C TRP A 381 9.54 6.89 -5.55
N PHE A 382 9.61 6.66 -4.24
CA PHE A 382 9.10 5.45 -3.60
C PHE A 382 7.59 5.27 -3.79
N THR A 383 6.81 6.35 -3.90
CA THR A 383 5.37 6.26 -4.20
C THR A 383 5.06 5.93 -5.67
N GLY A 384 6.05 5.93 -6.55
CA GLY A 384 5.88 5.72 -8.00
C GLY A 384 5.31 6.91 -8.76
N LYS A 385 5.33 8.12 -8.18
CA LYS A 385 4.78 9.34 -8.81
C LYS A 385 5.76 10.15 -9.65
N VAL A 386 7.05 9.80 -9.66
CA VAL A 386 8.13 10.62 -10.26
C VAL A 386 8.15 10.57 -11.80
N PHE A 387 7.34 9.75 -12.44
CA PHE A 387 7.38 9.57 -13.90
C PHE A 387 6.12 10.03 -14.65
N GLU A 388 5.27 10.84 -14.01
CA GLU A 388 4.21 11.59 -14.69
C GLU A 388 4.68 13.04 -14.87
N ALA A 389 5.69 13.25 -15.73
CA ALA A 389 6.12 14.56 -16.21
C ALA A 389 6.04 14.59 -17.72
#